data_11159bc11e52612948dfae3f102689aa
#
_entry.id   11159bc11e52612948dfae3f102689aa
#
_cell.length_a   1.000
_cell.length_b   1.000
_cell.length_c   1.000
_cell.angle_alpha   90.00
_cell.angle_beta   90.00
_cell.angle_gamma   90.00
#
_symmetry.space_group_name_H-M   'P 1'
#
loop_
_entity.id
_entity.type
_entity.pdbx_description
1 polymer ?
#
loop_
_entity_poly.entity_id
_entity_poly.type
_entity_poly.pdbx_seq_one_letter_code
_entity_poly.pdbx_strand_id
1 'polypeptide(L)' 'MRKYTTFAELETLLLTAINLPGATIKSIAAATGIQANTLYKWKTTPNHLSPEKVDRLLLYFMENEPERLELAEKVLS' A
#
# COMPACT_ATOMS: atom_id res chain seq x y z
N MET A 1 16.73 0.56 0.38
CA MET A 1 15.36 0.90 0.75
C MET A 1 15.32 1.44 2.17
N ARG A 2 14.48 2.44 2.37
CA ARG A 2 14.32 3.06 3.68
C ARG A 2 13.68 2.07 4.66
N LYS A 3 14.16 2.07 5.91
CA LYS A 3 13.56 1.24 6.95
C LYS A 3 12.42 1.98 7.63
N TYR A 4 11.37 1.27 7.91
CA TYR A 4 10.22 1.80 8.65
C TYR A 4 10.23 1.19 10.03
N THR A 5 10.21 2.04 11.05
CA THR A 5 10.33 1.61 12.43
C THR A 5 8.99 1.33 13.10
N THR A 6 7.90 1.84 12.52
CA THR A 6 6.58 1.64 13.08
C THR A 6 5.60 1.14 12.02
N PHE A 7 4.57 0.44 12.50
CA PHE A 7 3.49 -0.02 11.65
C PHE A 7 2.77 1.17 10.99
N ALA A 8 2.60 2.27 11.73
CA ALA A 8 1.94 3.47 11.21
C ALA A 8 2.71 4.09 10.04
N GLU A 9 4.04 4.11 10.12
CA GLU A 9 4.86 4.62 9.03
C GLU A 9 4.72 3.77 7.77
N LEU A 10 4.73 2.46 7.93
CA LEU A 10 4.57 1.54 6.81
C LEU A 10 3.19 1.68 6.19
N GLU A 11 2.15 1.79 7.02
CA GLU A 11 0.80 1.99 6.56
C GLU A 11 0.65 3.29 5.76
N THR A 12 1.27 4.36 6.24
CA THR A 12 1.27 5.65 5.54
C THR A 12 1.95 5.55 4.18
N LEU A 13 3.06 4.83 4.12
CA LEU A 13 3.75 4.62 2.85
C LEU A 13 2.86 3.88 1.85
N LEU A 14 2.23 2.81 2.29
CA LEU A 14 1.38 2.00 1.42
C LEU A 14 0.13 2.76 0.98
N LEU A 15 -0.45 3.55 1.88
CA LEU A 15 -1.59 4.39 1.54
C LEU A 15 -1.21 5.43 0.50
N THR A 16 -0.06 6.05 0.65
CA THR A 16 0.46 7.00 -0.33
C THR A 16 0.67 6.33 -1.68
N ALA A 17 1.28 5.15 -1.68
CA ALA A 17 1.54 4.41 -2.91
C ALA A 17 0.25 4.05 -3.66
N ILE A 18 -0.77 3.60 -2.94
CA ILE A 18 -2.03 3.18 -3.57
C ILE A 18 -2.83 4.37 -4.10
N ASN A 19 -2.60 5.56 -3.54
CA ASN A 19 -3.27 6.78 -3.99
C ASN A 19 -2.56 7.48 -5.15
N LEU A 20 -1.35 7.07 -5.50
CA LEU A 20 -0.67 7.61 -6.65
C LEU A 20 -1.38 7.22 -7.95
N PRO A 21 -1.34 8.09 -8.98
CA PRO A 21 -1.98 7.77 -10.25
C PRO A 21 -1.49 6.45 -10.84
N GLY A 22 -2.41 5.74 -11.50
CA GLY A 22 -2.07 4.49 -12.17
C GLY A 22 -2.29 3.24 -11.35
N ALA A 23 -2.61 3.36 -10.06
CA ALA A 23 -2.92 2.19 -9.26
C ALA A 23 -4.30 1.65 -9.61
N THR A 24 -4.39 0.33 -9.82
CA THR A 24 -5.65 -0.33 -10.12
C THR A 24 -6.03 -1.21 -8.94
N ILE A 25 -7.07 -0.81 -8.22
CA ILE A 25 -7.52 -1.52 -7.02
C ILE A 25 -7.87 -2.98 -7.33
N LYS A 26 -8.54 -3.22 -8.46
CA LYS A 26 -8.92 -4.59 -8.85
C LYS A 26 -7.71 -5.50 -9.02
N SER A 27 -6.66 -5.00 -9.67
CA SER A 27 -5.44 -5.78 -9.88
C SER A 27 -4.73 -6.05 -8.55
N ILE A 28 -4.67 -5.05 -7.69
CA ILE A 28 -4.04 -5.18 -6.37
C ILE A 28 -4.83 -6.20 -5.53
N ALA A 29 -6.15 -6.09 -5.54
CA ALA A 29 -7.02 -7.00 -4.80
C ALA A 29 -6.81 -8.45 -5.26
N ALA A 30 -6.78 -8.67 -6.58
CA ALA A 30 -6.59 -9.99 -7.13
C ALA A 30 -5.23 -10.58 -6.74
N ALA A 31 -4.19 -9.77 -6.78
CA ALA A 31 -2.83 -10.23 -6.48
C ALA A 31 -2.59 -10.47 -4.99
N THR A 32 -3.23 -9.69 -4.13
CA THR A 32 -2.99 -9.78 -2.68
C THR A 32 -3.99 -10.65 -1.95
N GLY A 33 -5.12 -10.95 -2.57
CA GLY A 33 -6.20 -11.67 -1.91
C GLY A 33 -7.03 -10.81 -0.97
N ILE A 34 -6.79 -9.50 -0.96
CA ILE A 34 -7.57 -8.55 -0.16
C ILE A 34 -8.79 -8.13 -0.98
N GLN A 35 -9.96 -8.09 -0.36
CA GLN A 35 -11.18 -7.67 -1.05
C GLN A 35 -11.06 -6.23 -1.53
N ALA A 36 -11.53 -5.98 -2.75
CA ALA A 36 -11.48 -4.64 -3.34
C ALA A 36 -12.20 -3.61 -2.45
N ASN A 37 -13.35 -3.97 -1.87
CA ASN A 37 -14.08 -3.08 -0.98
C ASN A 37 -13.24 -2.66 0.23
N THR A 38 -12.45 -3.59 0.77
CA THR A 38 -11.58 -3.29 1.90
C THR A 38 -10.54 -2.24 1.50
N LEU A 39 -9.97 -2.38 0.30
CA LEU A 39 -8.99 -1.43 -0.19
C LEU A 39 -9.62 -0.06 -0.47
N TYR A 40 -10.80 -0.02 -1.06
CA TYR A 40 -11.50 1.24 -1.33
C TYR A 40 -11.83 1.98 -0.03
N LYS A 41 -12.31 1.27 0.98
CA LYS A 41 -12.62 1.87 2.27
C LYS A 41 -11.36 2.40 2.94
N TRP A 42 -10.29 1.63 2.92
CA TRP A 42 -9.03 2.04 3.50
C TRP A 42 -8.47 3.28 2.79
N LYS A 43 -8.58 3.31 1.47
CA LYS A 43 -8.10 4.43 0.67
C LYS A 43 -8.83 5.73 0.97
N THR A 44 -10.14 5.67 1.15
CA THR A 44 -10.98 6.87 1.32
C THR A 44 -11.16 7.26 2.78
N THR A 45 -11.22 6.29 3.67
CA THR A 45 -11.37 6.52 5.11
C THR A 45 -10.33 5.65 5.81
N PRO A 46 -9.11 6.17 5.98
CA PRO A 46 -8.02 5.37 6.52
C PRO A 46 -8.35 4.79 7.90
N ASN A 47 -8.41 3.49 7.94
CA ASN A 47 -8.49 2.71 9.15
C ASN A 47 -7.30 1.77 9.14
N HIS A 48 -6.98 1.20 10.27
CA HIS A 48 -5.85 0.27 10.32
C HIS A 48 -6.21 -1.03 9.62
N LEU A 49 -5.40 -1.42 8.65
CA LEU A 49 -5.45 -2.76 8.11
C LEU A 49 -4.77 -3.71 9.11
N SER A 50 -5.13 -4.98 9.05
CA SER A 50 -4.43 -5.97 9.85
C SER A 50 -2.97 -6.07 9.39
N PRO A 51 -2.04 -6.41 10.28
CA PRO A 51 -0.63 -6.56 9.90
C PRO A 51 -0.43 -7.52 8.72
N GLU A 52 -1.21 -8.57 8.65
CA GLU A 52 -1.15 -9.53 7.56
C GLU A 52 -1.45 -8.89 6.22
N LYS A 53 -2.48 -8.04 6.15
CA LYS A 53 -2.86 -7.35 4.93
C LYS A 53 -1.81 -6.32 4.52
N VAL A 54 -1.26 -5.62 5.50
CA VAL A 54 -0.18 -4.66 5.25
C VAL A 54 1.04 -5.37 4.65
N ASP A 55 1.40 -6.53 5.19
CA ASP A 55 2.52 -7.32 4.66
C ASP A 55 2.26 -7.76 3.23
N ARG A 56 1.05 -8.20 2.92
CA ARG A 56 0.69 -8.60 1.57
C ARG A 56 0.79 -7.45 0.58
N LEU A 57 0.34 -6.27 0.98
CA LEU A 57 0.44 -5.07 0.13
C LEU A 57 1.90 -4.68 -0.10
N LEU A 58 2.70 -4.69 0.96
CA LEU A 58 4.11 -4.36 0.84
C LEU A 58 4.80 -5.31 -0.14
N LEU A 59 4.57 -6.61 0.03
CA LEU A 59 5.16 -7.63 -0.83
C LEU A 59 4.72 -7.45 -2.28
N TYR A 60 3.45 -7.17 -2.50
CA TYR A 60 2.92 -6.91 -3.83
C TYR A 60 3.67 -5.77 -4.52
N PHE A 61 3.80 -4.63 -3.83
CA PHE A 61 4.48 -3.48 -4.42
C PHE A 61 5.96 -3.75 -4.66
N MET A 62 6.62 -4.43 -3.73
CA MET A 62 8.03 -4.76 -3.89
C MET A 62 8.29 -5.66 -5.10
N GLU A 63 7.40 -6.59 -5.36
CA GLU A 63 7.56 -7.54 -6.46
C GLU A 63 7.08 -7.00 -7.79
N ASN A 64 6.04 -6.20 -7.80
CA ASN A 64 5.37 -5.79 -9.04
C ASN A 64 5.52 -4.31 -9.38
N GLU A 65 5.60 -3.43 -8.39
CA GLU A 65 5.66 -1.99 -8.62
C GLU A 65 6.63 -1.31 -7.64
N PRO A 66 7.89 -1.72 -7.64
CA PRO A 66 8.86 -1.12 -6.70
C PRO A 66 9.05 0.38 -6.92
N GLU A 67 8.89 0.85 -8.15
CA GLU A 67 9.01 2.27 -8.49
C GLU A 67 7.93 3.10 -7.80
N ARG A 68 6.75 2.53 -7.63
CA ARG A 68 5.65 3.19 -6.93
C ARG A 68 5.98 3.41 -5.46
N LEU A 69 6.62 2.44 -4.83
CA LEU A 69 7.10 2.60 -3.45
C LEU A 69 8.14 3.69 -3.34
N GLU A 70 9.08 3.73 -4.27
CA GLU A 70 10.11 4.77 -4.28
C GLU A 70 9.50 6.15 -4.44
N LEU A 71 8.51 6.28 -5.33
CA LEU A 71 7.84 7.55 -5.53
C LEU A 71 7.06 7.96 -4.29
N ALA A 72 6.40 7.02 -3.63
CA ALA A 72 5.69 7.29 -2.38
C ALA A 72 6.65 7.78 -1.29
N GLU A 73 7.83 7.18 -1.19
CA GLU A 73 8.85 7.61 -0.25
C GLU A 73 9.27 9.06 -0.52
N LYS A 74 9.43 9.43 -1.78
CA LYS A 74 9.77 10.82 -2.15
C LYS A 74 8.67 11.79 -1.78
N VAL A 75 7.42 11.41 -1.98
CA VAL A 75 6.27 12.24 -1.62
C VAL A 75 6.25 12.49 -0.12
N LEU A 76 6.62 11.49 0.68
CA LEU A 76 6.60 11.58 2.14
C LEU A 76 7.85 12.22 2.74
N SER A 77 8.89 12.40 1.95
CA SER A 77 10.16 12.98 2.42
C SER A 77 10.06 14.47 2.69
#